data_20b86417f755c1f2cbc5d37b02d896f7
#
_entry.id   20b86417f755c1f2cbc5d37b02d896f7
#
_cell.length_a   1.000
_cell.length_b   1.000
_cell.length_c   1.000
_cell.angle_alpha   90.00
_cell.angle_beta   90.00
_cell.angle_gamma   90.00
#
_symmetry.space_group_name_H-M   'P 1'
#
loop_
_entity.id
_entity.type
_entity.pdbx_description
1 polymer ?
#
loop_
_entity_poly.entity_id
_entity_poly.type
_entity_poly.pdbx_seq_one_letter_code
_entity_poly.pdbx_strand_id
1 'polypeptide(L)'
;DIGAGAHTELDLLKPSNPYSASKAAADMLVLAWARTYGINYVILRPTNNYGIGQYPEKLIPLAVKLLMRGKKVRLHNEGTPIRNWLHSSDTAEAVIRIIESGTVDEIYNVAGGFEQPNVRTVQRVIERYVGPEANWREYVDLSYVRAGQDVRYALNDDKLRNLGWTPEKKFDEEIVKIVEYYSHNFRW
;
A
#
# COMPACT_ATOMS: atom_id res chain seq x y z
N ASP A 1 6.15 0.05 13.56
CA ASP A 1 5.93 -1.41 13.63
C ASP A 1 5.17 -1.77 14.89
N ILE A 2 4.02 -2.41 14.74
CA ILE A 2 3.24 -2.92 15.85
C ILE A 2 2.96 -4.41 15.65
N GLY A 3 3.18 -5.21 16.69
CA GLY A 3 2.92 -6.64 16.67
C GLY A 3 1.41 -6.93 16.59
N ALA A 4 0.63 -6.30 17.46
CA ALA A 4 -0.83 -6.38 17.50
C ALA A 4 -1.44 -4.98 17.53
N GLY A 5 -2.66 -4.84 17.02
CA GLY A 5 -3.34 -3.54 16.91
C GLY A 5 -3.04 -2.78 15.63
N ALA A 6 -3.43 -1.53 15.59
CA ALA A 6 -3.25 -0.61 14.46
C ALA A 6 -3.00 0.82 14.97
N HIS A 7 -2.18 1.59 14.24
CA HIS A 7 -1.91 2.97 14.58
C HIS A 7 -3.11 3.87 14.29
N THR A 8 -3.42 4.74 15.24
CA THR A 8 -4.42 5.79 15.09
C THR A 8 -3.79 7.07 14.53
N GLU A 9 -4.61 8.05 14.18
CA GLU A 9 -4.17 9.37 13.72
C GLU A 9 -3.41 10.16 14.80
N LEU A 10 -3.65 9.85 16.08
CA LEU A 10 -3.06 10.53 17.24
C LEU A 10 -1.73 9.92 17.67
N ASP A 11 -1.33 8.79 17.11
CA ASP A 11 -0.08 8.14 17.48
C ASP A 11 1.13 8.97 17.04
N LEU A 12 2.14 8.99 17.90
CA LEU A 12 3.40 9.65 17.59
C LEU A 12 4.08 9.02 16.37
N LEU A 13 4.48 9.85 15.41
CA LEU A 13 5.25 9.43 14.27
C LEU A 13 6.67 9.06 14.70
N LYS A 14 7.04 7.78 14.55
CA LYS A 14 8.37 7.23 14.87
C LYS A 14 8.97 6.57 13.63
N PRO A 15 9.49 7.36 12.67
CA PRO A 15 10.00 6.83 11.42
C PRO A 15 11.22 5.91 11.63
N SER A 16 11.23 4.75 10.97
CA SER A 16 12.28 3.73 11.05
C SER A 16 13.32 3.84 9.94
N ASN A 17 13.07 4.66 8.92
CA ASN A 17 13.95 4.82 7.77
C ASN A 17 13.81 6.23 7.16
N PRO A 18 14.76 6.66 6.28
CA PRO A 18 14.74 8.00 5.69
C PRO A 18 13.48 8.34 4.90
N TYR A 19 12.89 7.36 4.20
CA TYR A 19 11.65 7.58 3.47
C TYR A 19 10.49 7.88 4.44
N SER A 20 10.32 7.07 5.48
CA SER A 20 9.30 7.31 6.51
C SER A 20 9.50 8.66 7.21
N ALA A 21 10.78 9.04 7.46
CA ALA A 21 11.12 10.34 8.02
C ALA A 21 10.69 11.49 7.10
N SER A 22 10.94 11.39 5.80
CA SER A 22 10.53 12.40 4.82
C SER A 22 9.00 12.55 4.75
N LYS A 23 8.26 11.45 4.87
CA LYS A 23 6.79 11.49 4.90
C LYS A 23 6.26 12.12 6.19
N ALA A 24 6.86 11.78 7.34
CA ALA A 24 6.51 12.42 8.61
C ALA A 24 6.82 13.94 8.58
N ALA A 25 7.94 14.33 7.98
CA ALA A 25 8.29 15.74 7.80
C ALA A 25 7.28 16.47 6.91
N ALA A 26 6.75 15.82 5.87
CA ALA A 26 5.71 16.41 5.03
C ALA A 26 4.43 16.73 5.82
N ASP A 27 3.98 15.81 6.69
CA ASP A 27 2.85 16.09 7.59
C ASP A 27 3.15 17.30 8.50
N MET A 28 4.34 17.35 9.11
CA MET A 28 4.74 18.46 9.97
C MET A 28 4.81 19.80 9.22
N LEU A 29 5.24 19.80 7.95
CA LEU A 29 5.24 20.99 7.12
C LEU A 29 3.82 21.51 6.85
N VAL A 30 2.86 20.62 6.54
CA VAL A 30 1.45 21.00 6.36
C VAL A 30 0.92 21.66 7.63
N LEU A 31 1.14 21.04 8.80
CA LEU A 31 0.69 21.59 10.09
C LEU A 31 1.34 22.95 10.40
N ALA A 32 2.63 23.11 10.11
CA ALA A 32 3.35 24.36 10.30
C ALA A 32 2.80 25.48 9.39
N TRP A 33 2.56 25.18 8.12
CA TRP A 33 1.96 26.13 7.16
C TRP A 33 0.55 26.52 7.57
N ALA A 34 -0.29 25.56 7.94
CA ALA A 34 -1.64 25.80 8.43
C ALA A 34 -1.62 26.78 9.61
N ARG A 35 -0.78 26.49 10.61
CA ARG A 35 -0.64 27.33 11.81
C ARG A 35 -0.11 28.75 11.51
N THR A 36 0.85 28.85 10.59
CA THR A 36 1.51 30.13 10.28
C THR A 36 0.63 31.05 9.45
N TYR A 37 -0.09 30.50 8.50
CA TYR A 37 -0.83 31.25 7.48
C TYR A 37 -2.35 31.13 7.56
N GLY A 38 -2.89 30.39 8.55
CA GLY A 38 -4.33 30.19 8.70
C GLY A 38 -4.95 29.39 7.54
N ILE A 39 -4.22 28.46 6.97
CA ILE A 39 -4.68 27.65 5.84
C ILE A 39 -5.34 26.38 6.36
N ASN A 40 -6.58 26.11 5.97
CA ASN A 40 -7.26 24.87 6.28
C ASN A 40 -6.58 23.70 5.56
N TYR A 41 -6.50 22.54 6.19
CA TYR A 41 -5.90 21.35 5.63
C TYR A 41 -6.71 20.08 5.90
N VAL A 42 -6.42 19.04 5.15
CA VAL A 42 -6.73 17.65 5.48
C VAL A 42 -5.54 16.80 5.07
N ILE A 43 -5.07 15.94 5.98
CA ILE A 43 -3.98 15.00 5.71
C ILE A 43 -4.58 13.60 5.61
N LEU A 44 -4.30 12.90 4.50
CA LEU A 44 -4.62 11.48 4.33
C LEU A 44 -3.37 10.64 4.50
N ARG A 45 -3.47 9.58 5.28
CA ARG A 45 -2.42 8.57 5.49
C ARG A 45 -2.92 7.21 4.97
N PRO A 46 -2.81 6.95 3.66
CA PRO A 46 -3.26 5.69 3.09
C PRO A 46 -2.25 4.56 3.37
N THR A 47 -2.75 3.32 3.44
CA THR A 47 -1.94 2.11 3.41
C THR A 47 -1.40 1.85 1.98
N ASN A 48 -0.87 0.66 1.70
CA ASN A 48 -0.24 0.37 0.42
C ASN A 48 -1.26 0.38 -0.72
N ASN A 49 -1.24 1.42 -1.53
CA ASN A 49 -2.09 1.51 -2.72
C ASN A 49 -1.66 0.52 -3.79
N TYR A 50 -2.64 -0.07 -4.49
CA TYR A 50 -2.44 -0.92 -5.66
C TYR A 50 -3.53 -0.66 -6.70
N GLY A 51 -3.27 -1.04 -7.95
CA GLY A 51 -4.22 -0.85 -9.05
C GLY A 51 -3.53 -0.82 -10.42
N ILE A 52 -4.33 -0.76 -11.47
CA ILE A 52 -3.85 -0.53 -12.84
C ILE A 52 -3.24 0.87 -12.91
N GLY A 53 -2.12 1.01 -13.64
CA GLY A 53 -1.38 2.27 -13.76
C GLY A 53 -0.37 2.51 -12.64
N GLN A 54 -0.22 1.59 -11.69
CA GLN A 54 0.81 1.68 -10.65
C GLN A 54 2.21 1.67 -11.26
N TYR A 55 3.12 2.50 -10.70
CA TYR A 55 4.47 2.64 -11.21
C TYR A 55 5.26 1.31 -11.20
N PRO A 56 6.05 1.01 -12.25
CA PRO A 56 6.66 -0.31 -12.51
C PRO A 56 7.66 -0.82 -11.48
N GLU A 57 8.14 0.02 -10.58
CA GLU A 57 9.02 -0.39 -9.47
C GLU A 57 8.27 -1.00 -8.28
N LYS A 58 6.94 -0.84 -8.24
CA LYS A 58 6.11 -1.35 -7.15
C LYS A 58 5.90 -2.85 -7.29
N LEU A 59 5.66 -3.53 -6.16
CA LEU A 59 5.76 -4.98 -6.05
C LEU A 59 4.96 -5.75 -7.13
N ILE A 60 3.69 -5.40 -7.33
CA ILE A 60 2.81 -6.13 -8.26
C ILE A 60 3.25 -5.94 -9.73
N PRO A 61 3.34 -4.70 -10.27
CA PRO A 61 3.80 -4.52 -11.64
C PRO A 61 5.24 -4.99 -11.87
N LEU A 62 6.13 -4.83 -10.88
CA LEU A 62 7.50 -5.33 -10.98
C LEU A 62 7.54 -6.85 -11.08
N ALA A 63 6.71 -7.55 -10.30
CA ALA A 63 6.63 -9.01 -10.35
C ALA A 63 6.19 -9.46 -11.75
N VAL A 64 5.12 -8.92 -12.31
CA VAL A 64 4.67 -9.23 -13.67
C VAL A 64 5.79 -8.95 -14.69
N LYS A 65 6.42 -7.78 -14.62
CA LYS A 65 7.53 -7.39 -15.52
C LYS A 65 8.70 -8.37 -15.49
N LEU A 66 9.08 -8.84 -14.30
CA LEU A 66 10.17 -9.80 -14.16
C LEU A 66 9.78 -11.18 -14.72
N LEU A 67 8.57 -11.65 -14.43
CA LEU A 67 8.04 -12.91 -14.95
C LEU A 67 7.98 -12.89 -16.49
N MET A 68 7.48 -11.82 -17.10
CA MET A 68 7.49 -11.63 -18.57
C MET A 68 8.89 -11.73 -19.18
N ARG A 69 9.93 -11.41 -18.42
CA ARG A 69 11.34 -11.47 -18.86
C ARG A 69 12.03 -12.77 -18.47
N GLY A 70 11.31 -13.76 -17.95
CA GLY A 70 11.89 -15.00 -17.43
C GLY A 70 12.84 -14.78 -16.24
N LYS A 71 12.68 -13.70 -15.50
CA LYS A 71 13.52 -13.36 -14.33
C LYS A 71 12.79 -13.63 -13.03
N LYS A 72 13.56 -13.99 -12.00
CA LYS A 72 13.02 -14.19 -10.64
C LYS A 72 12.62 -12.86 -10.00
N VAL A 73 11.50 -12.90 -9.27
CA VAL A 73 11.03 -11.77 -8.46
C VAL A 73 11.83 -11.72 -7.16
N ARG A 74 12.51 -10.61 -6.92
CA ARG A 74 13.31 -10.40 -5.72
C ARG A 74 12.42 -10.00 -4.56
N LEU A 75 12.47 -10.78 -3.48
CA LEU A 75 11.74 -10.48 -2.25
C LEU A 75 12.73 -10.20 -1.12
N HIS A 76 12.62 -9.00 -0.53
CA HIS A 76 13.40 -8.63 0.63
C HIS A 76 12.88 -9.35 1.88
N ASN A 77 13.81 -9.75 2.77
CA ASN A 77 13.50 -10.40 4.04
C ASN A 77 12.54 -11.59 3.84
N GLU A 78 12.85 -12.45 2.87
CA GLU A 78 12.05 -13.64 2.51
C GLU A 78 10.57 -13.35 2.15
N GLY A 79 10.23 -12.08 1.93
CA GLY A 79 8.87 -11.65 1.66
C GLY A 79 7.93 -11.68 2.87
N THR A 80 8.49 -11.82 4.09
CA THR A 80 7.72 -11.86 5.35
C THR A 80 7.05 -10.54 5.74
N PRO A 81 7.54 -9.34 5.35
CA PRO A 81 6.88 -8.09 5.71
C PRO A 81 5.42 -8.06 5.26
N ILE A 82 4.54 -7.75 6.22
CA ILE A 82 3.09 -7.67 6.02
C ILE A 82 2.72 -6.28 5.51
N ARG A 83 1.83 -6.23 4.52
CA ARG A 83 1.28 -4.98 3.99
C ARG A 83 -0.23 -5.03 3.99
N ASN A 84 -0.82 -3.89 4.31
CA ASN A 84 -2.25 -3.66 4.17
C ASN A 84 -2.49 -3.04 2.79
N TRP A 85 -3.26 -3.72 1.96
CA TRP A 85 -3.50 -3.37 0.57
C TRP A 85 -4.80 -2.59 0.40
N LEU A 86 -4.71 -1.43 -0.23
CA LEU A 86 -5.81 -0.52 -0.50
C LEU A 86 -5.89 -0.25 -2.00
N HIS A 87 -7.01 -0.54 -2.62
CA HIS A 87 -7.16 -0.26 -4.05
C HIS A 87 -7.24 1.26 -4.31
N SER A 88 -6.65 1.71 -5.41
CA SER A 88 -6.60 3.15 -5.73
C SER A 88 -7.98 3.79 -5.92
N SER A 89 -8.98 3.04 -6.40
CA SER A 89 -10.36 3.54 -6.46
C SER A 89 -10.93 3.80 -5.06
N ASP A 90 -10.68 2.88 -4.10
CA ASP A 90 -11.16 3.07 -2.73
C ASP A 90 -10.48 4.26 -2.06
N THR A 91 -9.20 4.52 -2.40
CA THR A 91 -8.51 5.75 -1.97
C THR A 91 -9.19 7.00 -2.56
N ALA A 92 -9.57 6.97 -3.84
CA ALA A 92 -10.27 8.08 -4.47
C ALA A 92 -11.64 8.34 -3.81
N GLU A 93 -12.40 7.28 -3.54
CA GLU A 93 -13.68 7.40 -2.81
C GLU A 93 -13.48 7.94 -1.39
N ALA A 94 -12.40 7.55 -0.69
CA ALA A 94 -12.05 8.12 0.60
C ALA A 94 -11.81 9.63 0.53
N VAL A 95 -11.07 10.08 -0.50
CA VAL A 95 -10.84 11.52 -0.74
C VAL A 95 -12.17 12.25 -0.96
N ILE A 96 -13.04 11.73 -1.83
CA ILE A 96 -14.36 12.32 -2.10
C ILE A 96 -15.18 12.39 -0.81
N ARG A 97 -15.26 11.31 -0.04
CA ARG A 97 -15.99 11.26 1.21
C ARG A 97 -15.50 12.29 2.22
N ILE A 98 -14.18 12.45 2.33
CA ILE A 98 -13.59 13.43 3.24
C ILE A 98 -13.88 14.86 2.78
N ILE A 99 -13.85 15.15 1.47
CA ILE A 99 -14.20 16.47 0.93
C ILE A 99 -15.66 16.81 1.22
N GLU A 100 -16.57 15.85 1.10
CA GLU A 100 -18.01 16.06 1.28
C GLU A 100 -18.44 16.11 2.75
N SER A 101 -17.82 15.31 3.61
CA SER A 101 -18.33 15.06 4.97
C SER A 101 -17.24 15.09 6.06
N GLY A 102 -15.99 15.29 5.69
CA GLY A 102 -14.87 15.37 6.63
C GLY A 102 -14.79 16.71 7.36
N THR A 103 -14.01 16.73 8.40
CA THR A 103 -13.69 17.94 9.15
C THR A 103 -12.36 18.49 8.66
N VAL A 104 -12.28 19.80 8.43
CA VAL A 104 -11.01 20.50 8.14
C VAL A 104 -10.09 20.49 9.36
N ASP A 105 -8.80 20.68 9.11
CA ASP A 105 -7.74 20.67 10.12
C ASP A 105 -7.57 19.30 10.82
N GLU A 106 -7.88 18.23 10.09
CA GLU A 106 -7.87 16.87 10.58
C GLU A 106 -7.00 15.94 9.75
N ILE A 107 -6.60 14.85 10.39
CA ILE A 107 -5.85 13.75 9.76
C ILE A 107 -6.78 12.54 9.67
N TYR A 108 -6.73 11.81 8.56
CA TYR A 108 -7.49 10.60 8.32
C TYR A 108 -6.58 9.45 7.87
N ASN A 109 -6.57 8.38 8.63
CA ASN A 109 -6.03 7.12 8.17
C ASN A 109 -6.98 6.48 7.14
N VAL A 110 -6.40 5.84 6.12
CA VAL A 110 -7.18 5.15 5.07
C VAL A 110 -6.61 3.76 4.90
N ALA A 111 -7.30 2.73 5.40
CA ALA A 111 -6.84 1.36 5.38
C ALA A 111 -7.68 0.47 4.46
N GLY A 112 -7.02 -0.41 3.71
CA GLY A 112 -7.70 -1.33 2.79
C GLY A 112 -8.36 -2.53 3.48
N GLY A 113 -8.06 -2.77 4.76
CA GLY A 113 -8.62 -3.89 5.53
C GLY A 113 -8.11 -5.27 5.13
N PHE A 114 -7.23 -5.38 4.12
CA PHE A 114 -6.68 -6.64 3.65
C PHE A 114 -5.16 -6.70 3.88
N GLU A 115 -4.73 -7.51 4.83
CA GLU A 115 -3.33 -7.71 5.18
C GLU A 115 -2.80 -9.05 4.71
N GLN A 116 -1.61 -9.04 4.12
CA GLN A 116 -0.88 -10.26 3.80
C GLN A 116 0.63 -10.02 3.68
N PRO A 117 1.47 -11.05 3.90
CA PRO A 117 2.91 -10.99 3.61
C PRO A 117 3.17 -10.74 2.12
N ASN A 118 4.24 -10.02 1.80
CA ASN A 118 4.63 -9.75 0.42
C ASN A 118 4.82 -11.04 -0.41
N VAL A 119 5.32 -12.11 0.21
CA VAL A 119 5.46 -13.41 -0.46
C VAL A 119 4.12 -13.95 -0.96
N ARG A 120 3.04 -13.78 -0.19
CA ARG A 120 1.70 -14.19 -0.61
C ARG A 120 1.17 -13.35 -1.77
N THR A 121 1.45 -12.04 -1.76
CA THR A 121 1.12 -11.17 -2.90
C THR A 121 1.81 -11.65 -4.17
N VAL A 122 3.11 -11.97 -4.10
CA VAL A 122 3.87 -12.46 -5.26
C VAL A 122 3.41 -13.86 -5.70
N GLN A 123 3.07 -14.75 -4.76
CA GLN A 123 2.48 -16.05 -5.09
C GLN A 123 1.22 -15.89 -5.95
N ARG A 124 0.28 -15.02 -5.55
CA ARG A 124 -0.94 -14.75 -6.32
C ARG A 124 -0.65 -14.20 -7.73
N VAL A 125 0.37 -13.33 -7.85
CA VAL A 125 0.81 -12.85 -9.17
C VAL A 125 1.35 -14.00 -10.02
N ILE A 126 2.18 -14.88 -9.45
CA ILE A 126 2.75 -16.04 -10.17
C ILE A 126 1.64 -17.03 -10.58
N GLU A 127 0.75 -17.39 -9.65
CA GLU A 127 -0.37 -18.27 -9.92
C GLU A 127 -1.26 -17.73 -11.05
N ARG A 128 -1.43 -16.42 -11.11
CA ARG A 128 -2.25 -15.78 -12.14
C ARG A 128 -1.52 -15.66 -13.49
N TYR A 129 -0.22 -15.36 -13.47
CA TYR A 129 0.57 -15.16 -14.69
C TYR A 129 1.04 -16.47 -15.33
N VAL A 130 1.54 -17.39 -14.50
CA VAL A 130 2.14 -18.66 -14.97
C VAL A 130 1.09 -19.78 -14.99
N GLY A 131 0.26 -19.86 -13.95
CA GLY A 131 -0.77 -20.88 -13.78
C GLY A 131 -0.90 -21.31 -12.32
N PRO A 132 -2.06 -21.86 -11.90
CA PRO A 132 -2.35 -22.20 -10.52
C PRO A 132 -1.46 -23.33 -9.96
N GLU A 133 -0.93 -24.18 -10.80
CA GLU A 133 -0.04 -25.29 -10.41
C GLU A 133 1.45 -24.91 -10.38
N ALA A 134 1.77 -23.63 -10.60
CA ALA A 134 3.16 -23.18 -10.63
C ALA A 134 3.81 -23.31 -9.25
N ASN A 135 4.99 -23.96 -9.21
CA ASN A 135 5.83 -23.92 -8.02
C ASN A 135 6.43 -22.52 -7.86
N TRP A 136 5.78 -21.65 -7.10
CA TRP A 136 6.17 -20.26 -6.96
C TRP A 136 7.63 -20.04 -6.53
N ARG A 137 8.23 -20.99 -5.79
CA ARG A 137 9.63 -20.90 -5.35
C ARG A 137 10.63 -20.85 -6.49
N GLU A 138 10.29 -21.38 -7.64
CA GLU A 138 11.16 -21.33 -8.84
C GLU A 138 11.23 -19.92 -9.43
N TYR A 139 10.23 -19.10 -9.16
CA TYR A 139 10.07 -17.76 -9.72
C TYR A 139 10.50 -16.63 -8.77
N VAL A 140 10.96 -16.95 -7.58
CA VAL A 140 11.37 -15.93 -6.59
C VAL A 140 12.84 -16.08 -6.20
N ASP A 141 13.43 -14.98 -5.76
CA ASP A 141 14.73 -14.91 -5.12
C ASP A 141 14.55 -14.31 -3.72
N LEU A 142 14.78 -15.13 -2.70
CA LEU A 142 14.57 -14.80 -1.29
C LEU A 142 15.86 -14.36 -0.58
N SER A 143 16.98 -14.28 -1.29
CA SER A 143 18.30 -13.99 -0.71
C SER A 143 18.51 -12.54 -0.31
N TYR A 144 17.61 -11.65 -0.69
CA TYR A 144 17.75 -10.21 -0.47
C TYR A 144 17.32 -9.80 0.93
N VAL A 145 18.17 -9.02 1.60
CA VAL A 145 17.88 -8.40 2.91
C VAL A 145 17.83 -6.87 2.74
N ARG A 146 16.82 -6.24 3.35
CA ARG A 146 16.70 -4.79 3.42
C ARG A 146 16.63 -4.35 4.88
N ALA A 147 17.64 -3.60 5.31
CA ALA A 147 17.66 -3.01 6.64
C ALA A 147 16.56 -1.94 6.79
N GLY A 148 16.01 -1.80 8.00
CA GLY A 148 15.00 -0.76 8.31
C GLY A 148 13.65 -0.95 7.61
N GLN A 149 13.38 -2.17 7.12
CA GLN A 149 12.08 -2.46 6.52
C GLN A 149 11.03 -2.71 7.60
N ASP A 150 9.90 -2.01 7.49
CA ASP A 150 8.77 -2.21 8.40
C ASP A 150 8.26 -3.66 8.33
N VAL A 151 8.08 -4.28 9.49
CA VAL A 151 7.58 -5.66 9.62
C VAL A 151 6.09 -5.72 9.30
N ARG A 152 5.29 -4.83 9.91
CA ARG A 152 3.86 -4.72 9.67
C ARG A 152 3.44 -3.25 9.68
N TYR A 153 2.63 -2.87 8.71
CA TYR A 153 2.07 -1.54 8.57
C TYR A 153 0.55 -1.61 8.66
N ALA A 154 0.02 -1.33 9.84
CA ALA A 154 -1.42 -1.37 10.12
C ALA A 154 -1.92 -0.03 10.64
N LEU A 155 -3.02 0.45 10.10
CA LEU A 155 -3.70 1.68 10.49
C LEU A 155 -5.12 1.39 10.95
N ASN A 156 -5.56 2.07 12.00
CA ASN A 156 -6.97 2.18 12.36
C ASN A 156 -7.58 3.32 11.53
N ASP A 157 -8.67 3.04 10.84
CA ASP A 157 -9.39 3.98 9.98
C ASP A 157 -10.85 4.21 10.44
N ASP A 158 -11.16 3.91 11.70
CA ASP A 158 -12.52 4.07 12.27
C ASP A 158 -13.06 5.48 12.11
N LYS A 159 -12.19 6.49 12.20
CA LYS A 159 -12.55 7.90 11.98
C LYS A 159 -13.15 8.12 10.60
N LEU A 160 -12.54 7.57 9.55
CA LEU A 160 -13.03 7.65 8.19
C LEU A 160 -14.28 6.79 7.98
N ARG A 161 -14.32 5.60 8.58
CA ARG A 161 -15.49 4.69 8.53
C ARG A 161 -16.73 5.34 9.14
N ASN A 162 -16.57 6.13 10.18
CA ASN A 162 -17.67 6.89 10.80
C ASN A 162 -18.26 7.97 9.87
N LEU A 163 -17.54 8.36 8.80
CA LEU A 163 -18.09 9.19 7.72
C LEU A 163 -18.87 8.37 6.66
N GLY A 164 -19.03 7.06 6.87
CA GLY A 164 -19.74 6.16 5.95
C GLY A 164 -18.88 5.62 4.79
N TRP A 165 -17.55 5.72 4.86
CA TRP A 165 -16.65 5.12 3.86
C TRP A 165 -16.23 3.70 4.29
N THR A 166 -16.16 2.80 3.32
CA THR A 166 -15.55 1.46 3.47
C THR A 166 -14.89 1.06 2.17
N PRO A 167 -13.75 0.32 2.19
CA PRO A 167 -13.16 -0.19 0.96
C PRO A 167 -14.07 -1.26 0.34
N GLU A 168 -14.33 -1.16 -0.96
CA GLU A 168 -15.23 -2.06 -1.69
C GLU A 168 -14.47 -3.08 -2.55
N LYS A 169 -13.24 -2.74 -2.98
CA LYS A 169 -12.46 -3.57 -3.88
C LYS A 169 -11.82 -4.75 -3.16
N LYS A 170 -12.09 -5.95 -3.65
CA LYS A 170 -11.49 -7.19 -3.11
C LYS A 170 -10.18 -7.50 -3.81
N PHE A 171 -9.13 -7.68 -3.01
CA PHE A 171 -7.78 -7.92 -3.54
C PHE A 171 -7.75 -9.11 -4.52
N ASP A 172 -8.43 -10.20 -4.22
CA ASP A 172 -8.44 -11.42 -5.03
C ASP A 172 -9.11 -11.23 -6.41
N GLU A 173 -10.06 -10.33 -6.50
CA GLU A 173 -10.72 -9.97 -7.77
C GLU A 173 -9.87 -9.00 -8.60
N GLU A 174 -9.31 -7.99 -7.94
CA GLU A 174 -8.56 -6.94 -8.62
C GLU A 174 -7.17 -7.41 -9.07
N ILE A 175 -6.50 -8.30 -8.32
CA ILE A 175 -5.18 -8.82 -8.72
C ILE A 175 -5.23 -9.55 -10.06
N VAL A 176 -6.34 -10.20 -10.38
CA VAL A 176 -6.58 -10.88 -11.66
C VAL A 176 -6.52 -9.86 -12.80
N LYS A 177 -7.29 -8.79 -12.69
CA LYS A 177 -7.38 -7.72 -13.70
C LYS A 177 -6.05 -6.99 -13.87
N ILE A 178 -5.35 -6.76 -12.77
CA ILE A 178 -4.06 -6.06 -12.75
C ILE A 178 -2.98 -6.89 -13.45
N VAL A 179 -2.88 -8.19 -13.13
CA VAL A 179 -1.91 -9.08 -13.77
C VAL A 179 -2.20 -9.19 -15.26
N GLU A 180 -3.46 -9.38 -15.65
CA GLU A 180 -3.88 -9.43 -17.06
C GLU A 180 -3.52 -8.13 -17.79
N TYR A 181 -3.84 -6.97 -17.20
CA TYR A 181 -3.50 -5.67 -17.80
C TYR A 181 -2.00 -5.54 -18.06
N TYR A 182 -1.15 -5.79 -17.06
CA TYR A 182 0.30 -5.66 -17.25
C TYR A 182 0.91 -6.72 -18.14
N SER A 183 0.32 -7.89 -18.26
CA SER A 183 0.77 -8.93 -19.18
C SER A 183 0.69 -8.49 -20.65
N HIS A 184 -0.23 -7.59 -20.98
CA HIS A 184 -0.47 -7.12 -22.35
C HIS A 184 -0.08 -5.67 -22.60
N ASN A 185 -0.05 -4.84 -21.55
CA ASN A 185 0.07 -3.38 -21.67
C ASN A 185 1.33 -2.80 -21.00
N PHE A 186 2.36 -3.60 -20.76
CA PHE A 186 3.58 -3.11 -20.13
C PHE A 186 4.37 -2.23 -21.11
N ARG A 187 4.25 -0.91 -20.99
CA ARG A 187 4.93 0.10 -21.83
C ARG A 187 5.84 0.97 -20.97
N TRP A 188 7.02 0.43 -20.54
CA TRP A 188 7.98 1.24 -19.77
C TRP A 188 9.42 0.91 -20.16
#